data_be1b585b0a403abf15caf6706c92f631
#
_entry.id   be1b585b0a403abf15caf6706c92f631
#
_cell.length_a   1.000
_cell.length_b   1.000
_cell.length_c   1.000
_cell.angle_alpha   90.00
_cell.angle_beta   90.00
_cell.angle_gamma   90.00
#
_symmetry.space_group_name_H-M   'P 1'
#
loop_
_entity.id
_entity.type
_entity.pdbx_description
1 polymer ?
#
loop_
_entity_poly.entity_id
_entity_poly.type
_entity_poly.pdbx_seq_one_letter_code
_entity_poly.pdbx_strand_id
1 'polypeptide(L)'
;VSLDASTVTLVRYALLDPRVLILRAEEEVDAFAVLTERFVLLLDTMSTPALAEAALDCLRPHLRQRPLLVLNTHADYDHAYGNRVFSAGGRHPTAIIGHRTAAARLTSQGERERLERRQRENARYADVRLVAPTVLVDDALTLDGGDLTLEVRRAPGHTDDHLAVWIPQLRMLLAGDAAEYPFPQAGGTAGLRGLESTLTMLAALDPDVVLACHGGTTSASLLTSNLAYFAQVRAKARAAFTAGGLPNSEVETVFAFEDALRLVGTDSKRVAAFYRSFHEGNVRAALRDLAAG
;
A
#
# COMPACT_ATOMS: atom_id res chain seq x y z
N VAL A 1 20.48 11.75 -15.51
CA VAL A 1 20.15 10.40 -16.00
C VAL A 1 18.64 10.36 -16.08
N SER A 2 18.08 10.32 -17.30
CA SER A 2 16.64 10.06 -17.50
C SER A 2 16.40 8.61 -17.05
N LEU A 3 15.83 8.44 -15.90
CA LEU A 3 15.27 7.14 -15.52
C LEU A 3 14.15 6.86 -16.51
N ASP A 4 14.30 5.78 -17.27
CA ASP A 4 13.24 5.29 -18.15
C ASP A 4 12.16 4.73 -17.23
N ALA A 5 11.17 5.58 -16.89
CA ALA A 5 10.21 5.42 -15.80
C ALA A 5 9.13 4.35 -16.09
N SER A 6 9.41 3.39 -16.95
CA SER A 6 8.50 2.34 -17.41
C SER A 6 9.03 0.91 -17.21
N THR A 7 10.05 0.71 -16.37
CA THR A 7 10.61 -0.63 -16.16
C THR A 7 9.98 -1.32 -14.97
N VAL A 8 9.41 -2.50 -15.21
CA VAL A 8 8.91 -3.41 -14.16
C VAL A 8 9.70 -4.71 -14.22
N THR A 9 10.16 -5.18 -13.07
CA THR A 9 10.92 -6.43 -12.96
C THR A 9 10.17 -7.44 -12.09
N LEU A 10 10.26 -8.73 -12.44
CA LEU A 10 9.82 -9.82 -11.58
C LEU A 10 10.87 -10.08 -10.51
N VAL A 11 10.51 -9.81 -9.25
CA VAL A 11 11.35 -10.12 -8.08
C VAL A 11 10.97 -11.50 -7.55
N ARG A 12 11.98 -12.29 -7.20
CA ARG A 12 11.79 -13.64 -6.64
C ARG A 12 12.49 -13.75 -5.30
N TYR A 13 11.79 -14.27 -4.31
CA TYR A 13 12.36 -14.69 -3.04
C TYR A 13 12.30 -16.21 -2.95
N ALA A 14 13.35 -16.84 -2.46
CA ALA A 14 13.51 -18.30 -2.47
C ALA A 14 12.38 -19.07 -1.72
N LEU A 15 11.75 -18.44 -0.74
CA LEU A 15 10.69 -19.05 0.08
C LEU A 15 9.27 -18.61 -0.34
N LEU A 16 9.14 -17.81 -1.39
CA LEU A 16 7.84 -17.36 -1.86
C LEU A 16 7.19 -18.47 -2.69
N ASP A 17 5.89 -18.71 -2.46
CA ASP A 17 5.10 -19.64 -3.27
C ASP A 17 5.17 -19.21 -4.76
N PRO A 18 5.47 -20.12 -5.70
CA PRO A 18 5.64 -19.76 -7.11
C PRO A 18 4.36 -19.23 -7.79
N ARG A 19 3.21 -19.36 -7.15
CA ARG A 19 1.94 -18.76 -7.61
C ARG A 19 1.83 -17.28 -7.24
N VAL A 20 2.70 -16.74 -6.41
CA VAL A 20 2.73 -15.31 -6.06
C VAL A 20 3.94 -14.66 -6.72
N LEU A 21 3.65 -13.65 -7.53
CA LEU A 21 4.66 -12.89 -8.27
C LEU A 21 4.74 -11.48 -7.69
N ILE A 22 5.96 -10.97 -7.56
CA ILE A 22 6.22 -9.57 -7.17
C ILE A 22 6.68 -8.82 -8.42
N LEU A 23 5.94 -7.78 -8.77
CA LEU A 23 6.17 -6.89 -9.89
C LEU A 23 6.70 -5.58 -9.32
N ARG A 24 8.00 -5.32 -9.46
CA ARG A 24 8.65 -4.15 -8.88
C ARG A 24 8.86 -3.05 -9.90
N ALA A 25 8.32 -1.87 -9.63
CA ALA A 25 8.62 -0.64 -10.34
C ALA A 25 9.78 0.08 -9.66
N GLU A 26 11.00 -0.36 -9.91
CA GLU A 26 12.23 0.17 -9.31
C GLU A 26 12.14 0.32 -7.77
N GLU A 27 12.36 1.54 -7.24
CA GLU A 27 12.23 1.83 -5.80
C GLU A 27 10.87 2.47 -5.45
N GLU A 28 9.93 2.54 -6.42
CA GLU A 28 8.68 3.26 -6.22
C GLU A 28 7.64 2.41 -5.48
N VAL A 29 7.28 1.25 -6.07
CA VAL A 29 6.21 0.39 -5.52
C VAL A 29 6.32 -1.04 -6.05
N ASP A 30 5.92 -1.99 -5.23
CA ASP A 30 5.67 -3.38 -5.61
C ASP A 30 4.17 -3.60 -5.82
N ALA A 31 3.80 -4.16 -6.97
CA ALA A 31 2.49 -4.76 -7.21
C ALA A 31 2.62 -6.29 -7.13
N PHE A 32 1.51 -6.97 -6.86
CA PHE A 32 1.54 -8.42 -6.70
C PHE A 32 0.60 -9.11 -7.67
N ALA A 33 0.97 -10.32 -8.13
CA ALA A 33 0.03 -11.15 -8.86
C ALA A 33 -0.10 -12.52 -8.21
N VAL A 34 -1.35 -12.97 -8.06
CA VAL A 34 -1.67 -14.30 -7.53
C VAL A 34 -2.22 -15.16 -8.66
N LEU A 35 -1.52 -16.26 -8.95
CA LEU A 35 -1.87 -17.20 -10.00
C LEU A 35 -2.72 -18.32 -9.41
N THR A 36 -4.03 -18.31 -9.66
CA THR A 36 -4.93 -19.38 -9.23
C THR A 36 -5.31 -20.29 -10.40
N GLU A 37 -6.02 -21.38 -10.14
CA GLU A 37 -6.55 -22.23 -11.22
C GLU A 37 -7.56 -21.49 -12.11
N ARG A 38 -8.41 -20.64 -11.51
CA ARG A 38 -9.56 -20.00 -12.18
C ARG A 38 -9.26 -18.65 -12.79
N PHE A 39 -8.36 -17.88 -12.19
CA PHE A 39 -7.99 -16.51 -12.62
C PHE A 39 -6.57 -16.14 -12.22
N VAL A 40 -6.10 -15.04 -12.72
CA VAL A 40 -4.92 -14.32 -12.20
C VAL A 40 -5.44 -13.04 -11.54
N LEU A 41 -5.10 -12.79 -10.28
CA LEU A 41 -5.36 -11.50 -9.64
C LEU A 41 -4.11 -10.64 -9.72
N LEU A 42 -4.23 -9.43 -10.28
CA LEU A 42 -3.22 -8.37 -10.16
C LEU A 42 -3.66 -7.42 -9.03
N LEU A 43 -2.83 -7.30 -8.02
CA LEU A 43 -3.00 -6.37 -6.91
C LEU A 43 -2.21 -5.11 -7.22
N ASP A 44 -2.92 -4.00 -7.40
CA ASP A 44 -2.48 -2.68 -7.80
C ASP A 44 -1.97 -2.54 -9.24
N THR A 45 -2.02 -1.33 -9.74
CA THR A 45 -1.74 -0.98 -11.13
C THR A 45 -0.63 0.04 -11.29
N MET A 46 0.07 0.35 -10.19
CA MET A 46 1.20 1.28 -10.16
C MET A 46 0.81 2.74 -10.51
N SER A 47 1.82 3.60 -10.65
CA SER A 47 1.64 5.06 -10.72
C SER A 47 1.34 5.60 -12.12
N THR A 48 1.52 4.80 -13.16
CA THR A 48 1.29 5.24 -14.55
C THR A 48 0.76 4.11 -15.43
N PRO A 49 0.04 4.44 -16.52
CA PRO A 49 -0.33 3.43 -17.52
C PRO A 49 0.87 2.67 -18.12
N ALA A 50 2.00 3.34 -18.30
CA ALA A 50 3.21 2.72 -18.84
C ALA A 50 3.76 1.62 -17.92
N LEU A 51 3.80 1.86 -16.59
CA LEU A 51 4.17 0.85 -15.60
C LEU A 51 3.15 -0.29 -15.53
N ALA A 52 1.85 0.04 -15.57
CA ALA A 52 0.80 -0.98 -15.60
C ALA A 52 0.89 -1.88 -16.85
N GLU A 53 1.23 -1.33 -18.01
CA GLU A 53 1.49 -2.09 -19.24
C GLU A 53 2.73 -2.98 -19.12
N ALA A 54 3.81 -2.47 -18.54
CA ALA A 54 5.03 -3.24 -18.29
C ALA A 54 4.75 -4.40 -17.30
N ALA A 55 3.98 -4.16 -16.24
CA ALA A 55 3.52 -5.20 -15.33
C ALA A 55 2.68 -6.26 -16.04
N LEU A 56 1.73 -5.84 -16.89
CA LEU A 56 0.92 -6.74 -17.70
C LEU A 56 1.78 -7.58 -18.65
N ASP A 57 2.79 -6.99 -19.28
CA ASP A 57 3.71 -7.73 -20.16
C ASP A 57 4.51 -8.80 -19.40
N CYS A 58 4.94 -8.52 -18.16
CA CYS A 58 5.51 -9.53 -17.26
C CYS A 58 4.52 -10.66 -16.94
N LEU A 59 3.22 -10.36 -16.84
CA LEU A 59 2.20 -11.35 -16.50
C LEU A 59 1.72 -12.20 -17.68
N ARG A 60 1.86 -11.73 -18.94
CA ARG A 60 1.37 -12.44 -20.12
C ARG A 60 1.74 -13.93 -20.18
N PRO A 61 3.00 -14.35 -19.93
CA PRO A 61 3.36 -15.77 -19.94
C PRO A 61 2.62 -16.60 -18.89
N HIS A 62 2.14 -15.94 -17.82
CA HIS A 62 1.49 -16.59 -16.68
C HIS A 62 -0.04 -16.63 -16.79
N LEU A 63 -0.67 -15.89 -17.70
CA LEU A 63 -2.14 -15.86 -17.83
C LEU A 63 -2.71 -17.22 -18.28
N ARG A 64 -2.08 -17.90 -19.27
CA ARG A 64 -2.48 -19.23 -19.74
C ARG A 64 -4.00 -19.38 -19.99
N GLN A 65 -4.61 -18.41 -20.69
CA GLN A 65 -6.06 -18.33 -20.96
C GLN A 65 -6.95 -18.07 -19.75
N ARG A 66 -6.41 -17.89 -18.56
CA ARG A 66 -7.18 -17.48 -17.37
C ARG A 66 -7.56 -16.00 -17.48
N PRO A 67 -8.76 -15.63 -17.03
CA PRO A 67 -9.12 -14.22 -16.93
C PRO A 67 -8.20 -13.52 -15.94
N LEU A 68 -7.85 -12.26 -16.24
CA LEU A 68 -7.20 -11.35 -15.32
C LEU A 68 -8.28 -10.60 -14.55
N LEU A 69 -8.11 -10.49 -13.24
CA LEU A 69 -8.83 -9.58 -12.36
C LEU A 69 -7.83 -8.56 -11.81
N VAL A 70 -8.27 -7.33 -11.60
CA VAL A 70 -7.48 -6.29 -10.95
C VAL A 70 -8.12 -5.97 -9.61
N LEU A 71 -7.31 -5.78 -8.56
CA LEU A 71 -7.76 -5.27 -7.27
C LEU A 71 -6.85 -4.09 -6.88
N ASN A 72 -7.46 -2.92 -6.61
CA ASN A 72 -6.73 -1.83 -5.99
C ASN A 72 -6.79 -1.98 -4.47
N THR A 73 -5.63 -1.96 -3.81
CA THR A 73 -5.56 -1.88 -2.36
C THR A 73 -6.17 -0.59 -1.86
N HIS A 74 -5.86 0.52 -2.52
CA HIS A 74 -6.42 1.85 -2.24
C HIS A 74 -6.23 2.79 -3.44
N ALA A 75 -6.67 4.04 -3.32
CA ALA A 75 -6.73 4.98 -4.43
C ALA A 75 -5.51 5.90 -4.55
N ASP A 76 -4.40 5.62 -3.86
CA ASP A 76 -3.20 6.43 -4.01
C ASP A 76 -2.59 6.27 -5.41
N TYR A 77 -1.83 7.29 -5.81
CA TYR A 77 -1.37 7.43 -7.19
C TYR A 77 -0.52 6.25 -7.67
N ASP A 78 0.31 5.69 -6.79
CA ASP A 78 1.22 4.59 -7.08
C ASP A 78 0.55 3.20 -7.03
N HIS A 79 -0.75 3.16 -6.70
CA HIS A 79 -1.57 1.94 -6.66
C HIS A 79 -2.66 1.91 -7.73
N ALA A 80 -3.23 3.07 -8.11
CA ALA A 80 -4.43 3.11 -8.92
C ALA A 80 -4.33 3.93 -10.24
N TYR A 81 -3.26 4.69 -10.47
CA TYR A 81 -3.18 5.54 -11.66
C TYR A 81 -2.95 4.78 -12.96
N GLY A 82 -2.49 3.52 -12.89
CA GLY A 82 -2.43 2.61 -14.03
C GLY A 82 -3.77 1.98 -14.43
N ASN A 83 -4.86 2.19 -13.70
CA ASN A 83 -6.18 1.60 -13.93
C ASN A 83 -6.70 1.78 -15.37
N ARG A 84 -6.29 2.85 -16.07
CA ARG A 84 -6.66 3.10 -17.46
C ARG A 84 -6.38 1.91 -18.38
N VAL A 85 -5.30 1.16 -18.14
CA VAL A 85 -4.92 -0.01 -18.95
C VAL A 85 -6.01 -1.08 -18.92
N PHE A 86 -6.72 -1.17 -17.79
CA PHE A 86 -7.72 -2.19 -17.50
C PHE A 86 -9.17 -1.68 -17.67
N SER A 87 -9.37 -0.43 -18.02
CA SER A 87 -10.69 0.15 -18.28
C SER A 87 -11.30 -0.36 -19.60
N ALA A 88 -12.59 -0.11 -19.82
CA ALA A 88 -13.31 -0.55 -21.03
C ALA A 88 -12.67 -0.09 -22.37
N GLY A 89 -11.95 1.05 -22.37
CA GLY A 89 -11.19 1.54 -23.52
C GLY A 89 -9.67 1.29 -23.42
N GLY A 90 -9.23 0.51 -22.44
CA GLY A 90 -7.82 0.22 -22.20
C GLY A 90 -7.29 -0.93 -23.04
N ARG A 91 -6.00 -1.21 -22.86
CA ARG A 91 -5.30 -2.28 -23.59
C ARG A 91 -5.73 -3.70 -23.15
N HIS A 92 -6.19 -3.86 -21.92
CA HIS A 92 -6.64 -5.14 -21.36
C HIS A 92 -7.89 -4.94 -20.49
N PRO A 93 -9.06 -4.72 -21.10
CA PRO A 93 -10.29 -4.46 -20.35
C PRO A 93 -10.63 -5.61 -19.41
N THR A 94 -10.80 -5.30 -18.12
CA THR A 94 -11.22 -6.26 -17.12
C THR A 94 -11.92 -5.56 -15.93
N ALA A 95 -12.53 -6.36 -15.04
CA ALA A 95 -13.09 -5.83 -13.82
C ALA A 95 -11.98 -5.32 -12.88
N ILE A 96 -12.17 -4.13 -12.34
CA ILE A 96 -11.33 -3.55 -11.29
C ILE A 96 -12.11 -3.61 -9.99
N ILE A 97 -11.60 -4.36 -9.03
CA ILE A 97 -12.14 -4.51 -7.67
C ILE A 97 -11.50 -3.43 -6.80
N GLY A 98 -12.25 -2.80 -5.91
CA GLY A 98 -11.71 -1.84 -4.96
C GLY A 98 -12.75 -1.41 -3.95
N HIS A 99 -12.32 -0.75 -2.89
CA HIS A 99 -13.24 -0.25 -1.87
C HIS A 99 -14.15 0.83 -2.44
N ARG A 100 -15.41 0.89 -1.98
CA ARG A 100 -16.38 1.91 -2.42
C ARG A 100 -15.85 3.34 -2.26
N THR A 101 -15.14 3.61 -1.17
CA THR A 101 -14.52 4.91 -0.93
C THR A 101 -13.40 5.21 -1.92
N ALA A 102 -12.64 4.20 -2.41
CA ALA A 102 -11.65 4.38 -3.47
C ALA A 102 -12.31 4.85 -4.77
N ALA A 103 -13.46 4.25 -5.14
CA ALA A 103 -14.22 4.69 -6.32
C ALA A 103 -14.70 6.13 -6.18
N ALA A 104 -15.23 6.51 -5.01
CA ALA A 104 -15.64 7.88 -4.72
C ALA A 104 -14.44 8.86 -4.79
N ARG A 105 -13.30 8.48 -4.22
CA ARG A 105 -12.07 9.28 -4.23
C ARG A 105 -11.56 9.50 -5.65
N LEU A 106 -11.41 8.45 -6.46
CA LEU A 106 -10.91 8.53 -7.85
C LEU A 106 -11.84 9.33 -8.78
N THR A 107 -13.11 9.50 -8.43
CA THR A 107 -14.06 10.35 -9.17
C THR A 107 -14.20 11.77 -8.60
N SER A 108 -13.54 12.07 -7.48
CA SER A 108 -13.66 13.35 -6.78
C SER A 108 -12.93 14.50 -7.50
N GLN A 109 -13.35 15.73 -7.22
CA GLN A 109 -12.66 16.92 -7.69
C GLN A 109 -11.25 17.02 -7.08
N GLY A 110 -11.09 16.67 -5.80
CA GLY A 110 -9.79 16.73 -5.13
C GLY A 110 -8.74 15.81 -5.77
N GLU A 111 -9.12 14.60 -6.21
CA GLU A 111 -8.18 13.71 -6.89
C GLU A 111 -7.84 14.19 -8.32
N ARG A 112 -8.79 14.79 -9.03
CA ARG A 112 -8.52 15.47 -10.32
C ARG A 112 -7.48 16.59 -10.16
N GLU A 113 -7.63 17.44 -9.15
CA GLU A 113 -6.69 18.53 -8.86
C GLU A 113 -5.29 18.00 -8.48
N ARG A 114 -5.22 16.89 -7.74
CA ARG A 114 -3.95 16.20 -7.43
C ARG A 114 -3.28 15.66 -8.70
N LEU A 115 -4.04 15.00 -9.57
CA LEU A 115 -3.52 14.51 -10.85
C LEU A 115 -3.02 15.68 -11.73
N GLU A 116 -3.79 16.74 -11.88
CA GLU A 116 -3.39 17.93 -12.66
C GLU A 116 -2.09 18.55 -12.13
N ARG A 117 -1.93 18.63 -10.80
CA ARG A 117 -0.67 19.09 -10.20
C ARG A 117 0.48 18.16 -10.57
N ARG A 118 0.34 16.83 -10.41
CA ARG A 118 1.37 15.85 -10.80
C ARG A 118 1.73 15.94 -12.28
N GLN A 119 0.74 16.13 -13.15
CA GLN A 119 0.95 16.29 -14.60
C GLN A 119 1.75 17.56 -14.94
N ARG A 120 1.54 18.66 -14.18
CA ARG A 120 2.34 19.88 -14.35
C ARG A 120 3.78 19.70 -13.83
N GLU A 121 3.96 18.93 -12.76
CA GLU A 121 5.26 18.74 -12.10
C GLU A 121 6.12 17.69 -12.82
N ASN A 122 5.50 16.66 -13.43
CA ASN A 122 6.24 15.58 -14.07
C ASN A 122 5.46 14.99 -15.25
N ALA A 123 6.07 15.07 -16.44
CA ALA A 123 5.50 14.62 -17.71
C ALA A 123 5.15 13.11 -17.74
N ARG A 124 5.73 12.28 -16.87
CA ARG A 124 5.40 10.83 -16.76
C ARG A 124 3.91 10.58 -16.49
N TYR A 125 3.20 11.55 -15.89
CA TYR A 125 1.78 11.45 -15.59
C TYR A 125 0.86 11.95 -16.72
N ALA A 126 1.39 12.43 -17.85
CA ALA A 126 0.61 13.04 -18.91
C ALA A 126 -0.53 12.15 -19.45
N ASP A 127 -0.29 10.84 -19.51
CA ASP A 127 -1.24 9.84 -20.00
C ASP A 127 -2.16 9.25 -18.93
N VAL A 128 -1.97 9.62 -17.67
CA VAL A 128 -2.83 9.16 -16.58
C VAL A 128 -4.25 9.71 -16.76
N ARG A 129 -5.23 8.84 -16.58
CA ARG A 129 -6.65 9.18 -16.46
C ARG A 129 -7.21 8.41 -15.28
N LEU A 130 -7.91 9.12 -14.41
CA LEU A 130 -8.51 8.49 -13.23
C LEU A 130 -9.61 7.53 -13.66
N VAL A 131 -9.50 6.29 -13.27
CA VAL A 131 -10.47 5.22 -13.52
C VAL A 131 -10.82 4.56 -12.20
N ALA A 132 -12.08 4.64 -11.83
CA ALA A 132 -12.59 4.05 -10.60
C ALA A 132 -12.76 2.53 -10.72
N PRO A 133 -12.65 1.78 -9.60
CA PRO A 133 -13.09 0.39 -9.52
C PRO A 133 -14.54 0.21 -9.99
N THR A 134 -14.81 -0.94 -10.62
CA THR A 134 -16.13 -1.32 -11.15
C THR A 134 -16.83 -2.38 -10.32
N VAL A 135 -16.07 -3.14 -9.49
CA VAL A 135 -16.59 -4.06 -8.48
C VAL A 135 -16.27 -3.50 -7.11
N LEU A 136 -17.30 -3.11 -6.37
CA LEU A 136 -17.14 -2.36 -5.13
C LEU A 136 -17.23 -3.27 -3.91
N VAL A 137 -16.23 -3.16 -3.02
CA VAL A 137 -16.17 -3.86 -1.75
C VAL A 137 -16.43 -2.85 -0.63
N ASP A 138 -17.23 -3.23 0.36
CA ASP A 138 -17.45 -2.41 1.57
C ASP A 138 -16.60 -2.92 2.75
N ASP A 139 -16.76 -4.19 3.14
CA ASP A 139 -16.03 -4.76 4.28
C ASP A 139 -15.14 -5.94 3.88
N ALA A 140 -15.67 -6.90 3.14
CA ALA A 140 -14.95 -8.10 2.74
C ALA A 140 -15.47 -8.67 1.42
N LEU A 141 -14.59 -9.40 0.73
CA LEU A 141 -14.91 -10.16 -0.46
C LEU A 141 -14.07 -11.43 -0.47
N THR A 142 -14.68 -12.57 -0.80
CA THR A 142 -13.95 -13.82 -1.01
C THR A 142 -13.92 -14.14 -2.51
N LEU A 143 -12.71 -14.36 -3.04
CA LEU A 143 -12.48 -14.81 -4.40
C LEU A 143 -12.01 -16.28 -4.34
N ASP A 144 -12.82 -17.20 -4.89
CA ASP A 144 -12.49 -18.62 -4.99
C ASP A 144 -11.70 -18.89 -6.26
N GLY A 145 -10.40 -19.10 -6.09
CA GLY A 145 -9.46 -19.41 -7.18
C GLY A 145 -9.41 -20.89 -7.58
N GLY A 146 -10.12 -21.75 -6.87
CA GLY A 146 -10.05 -23.21 -7.02
C GLY A 146 -9.02 -23.81 -6.06
N ASP A 147 -7.75 -23.59 -6.30
CA ASP A 147 -6.63 -24.05 -5.46
C ASP A 147 -6.29 -23.07 -4.32
N LEU A 148 -6.60 -21.77 -4.47
CA LEU A 148 -6.38 -20.72 -3.48
C LEU A 148 -7.67 -19.93 -3.25
N THR A 149 -7.90 -19.58 -1.99
CA THR A 149 -8.94 -18.63 -1.58
C THR A 149 -8.26 -17.29 -1.28
N LEU A 150 -8.76 -16.21 -1.85
CA LEU A 150 -8.27 -14.88 -1.60
C LEU A 150 -9.34 -14.11 -0.81
N GLU A 151 -9.06 -13.85 0.47
CA GLU A 151 -9.95 -13.11 1.35
C GLU A 151 -9.53 -11.63 1.35
N VAL A 152 -10.28 -10.83 0.62
CA VAL A 152 -10.13 -9.36 0.60
C VAL A 152 -10.77 -8.82 1.87
N ARG A 153 -10.05 -8.01 2.62
CA ARG A 153 -10.49 -7.46 3.90
C ARG A 153 -10.25 -5.96 3.95
N ARG A 154 -11.19 -5.23 4.52
CA ARG A 154 -10.99 -3.82 4.83
C ARG A 154 -9.86 -3.65 5.83
N ALA A 155 -8.93 -2.72 5.56
CA ALA A 155 -7.72 -2.49 6.34
C ALA A 155 -7.43 -0.97 6.48
N PRO A 156 -8.35 -0.17 7.04
CA PRO A 156 -8.23 1.29 7.09
C PRO A 156 -7.12 1.73 8.03
N GLY A 157 -6.57 2.94 7.79
CA GLY A 157 -5.61 3.57 8.68
C GLY A 157 -4.42 4.19 7.96
N HIS A 158 -3.92 3.59 6.88
CA HIS A 158 -3.10 4.30 5.90
C HIS A 158 -3.99 5.25 5.10
N THR A 159 -5.02 4.70 4.49
CA THR A 159 -6.16 5.45 3.94
C THR A 159 -7.49 4.84 4.41
N ASP A 160 -8.62 5.56 4.23
CA ASP A 160 -9.94 5.04 4.61
C ASP A 160 -10.46 3.93 3.69
N ASP A 161 -9.94 3.88 2.47
CA ASP A 161 -10.32 2.97 1.39
C ASP A 161 -9.42 1.75 1.26
N HIS A 162 -8.50 1.53 2.21
CA HIS A 162 -7.50 0.48 2.10
C HIS A 162 -8.08 -0.93 2.29
N LEU A 163 -7.63 -1.84 1.40
CA LEU A 163 -7.91 -3.27 1.41
C LEU A 163 -6.61 -4.07 1.52
N ALA A 164 -6.63 -5.17 2.24
CA ALA A 164 -5.57 -6.18 2.28
C ALA A 164 -6.10 -7.53 1.78
N VAL A 165 -5.24 -8.44 1.35
CA VAL A 165 -5.62 -9.76 0.88
C VAL A 165 -4.93 -10.84 1.71
N TRP A 166 -5.72 -11.70 2.34
CA TRP A 166 -5.26 -12.89 3.05
C TRP A 166 -5.43 -14.14 2.18
N ILE A 167 -4.40 -14.98 2.10
CA ILE A 167 -4.41 -16.27 1.39
C ILE A 167 -4.18 -17.40 2.42
N PRO A 168 -5.26 -17.98 2.98
CA PRO A 168 -5.15 -18.96 4.08
C PRO A 168 -4.26 -20.15 3.78
N GLN A 169 -4.36 -20.73 2.58
CA GLN A 169 -3.61 -21.91 2.17
C GLN A 169 -2.09 -21.67 2.15
N LEU A 170 -1.67 -20.43 2.00
CA LEU A 170 -0.26 -20.03 1.98
C LEU A 170 0.17 -19.34 3.28
N ARG A 171 -0.76 -19.12 4.23
CA ARG A 171 -0.56 -18.26 5.40
C ARG A 171 0.15 -16.94 5.01
N MET A 172 -0.31 -16.37 3.89
CA MET A 172 0.32 -15.20 3.27
C MET A 172 -0.64 -14.01 3.28
N LEU A 173 -0.12 -12.88 3.72
CA LEU A 173 -0.80 -11.59 3.72
C LEU A 173 -0.18 -10.65 2.69
N LEU A 174 -0.99 -10.16 1.75
CA LEU A 174 -0.67 -9.02 0.90
C LEU A 174 -1.22 -7.79 1.61
N ALA A 175 -0.36 -7.08 2.32
CA ALA A 175 -0.76 -6.04 3.26
C ALA A 175 -1.01 -4.68 2.60
N GLY A 176 -0.56 -4.48 1.34
CA GLY A 176 -0.52 -3.14 0.74
C GLY A 176 0.30 -2.20 1.62
N ASP A 177 -0.18 -0.98 1.79
CA ASP A 177 0.44 0.06 2.62
C ASP A 177 -0.11 0.11 4.06
N ALA A 178 -0.95 -0.88 4.45
CA ALA A 178 -1.31 -1.06 5.85
C ALA A 178 -0.09 -1.44 6.70
N ALA A 179 0.93 -2.05 6.09
CA ALA A 179 2.23 -2.31 6.69
C ALA A 179 3.34 -1.96 5.71
N GLU A 180 4.41 -1.33 6.17
CA GLU A 180 5.56 -0.95 5.35
C GLU A 180 6.87 -1.09 6.13
N TYR A 181 7.97 -1.31 5.40
CA TYR A 181 9.30 -1.20 5.97
C TYR A 181 9.94 0.13 5.54
N PRO A 182 10.36 0.98 6.50
CA PRO A 182 10.46 0.72 7.94
C PRO A 182 9.13 0.84 8.71
N PHE A 183 8.20 1.69 8.30
CA PHE A 183 6.89 1.90 8.93
C PHE A 183 5.95 2.65 8.00
N PRO A 184 4.63 2.38 8.04
CA PRO A 184 3.65 3.07 7.21
C PRO A 184 3.30 4.46 7.74
N GLN A 185 2.71 5.28 6.87
CA GLN A 185 2.07 6.53 7.25
C GLN A 185 0.65 6.25 7.75
N ALA A 186 0.29 6.79 8.91
CA ALA A 186 -1.09 6.85 9.36
C ALA A 186 -1.82 8.03 8.71
N GLY A 187 -2.97 7.75 8.10
CA GLY A 187 -3.76 8.75 7.38
C GLY A 187 -5.26 8.47 7.46
N GLY A 188 -6.03 9.09 6.56
CA GLY A 188 -7.48 8.98 6.54
C GLY A 188 -8.15 9.52 7.80
N THR A 189 -9.43 9.21 7.98
CA THR A 189 -10.22 9.60 9.16
C THR A 189 -9.95 8.70 10.36
N ALA A 190 -9.55 7.44 10.13
CA ALA A 190 -9.21 6.47 11.15
C ALA A 190 -7.88 6.78 11.85
N GLY A 191 -6.97 7.46 11.15
CA GLY A 191 -5.70 7.94 11.68
C GLY A 191 -4.84 6.84 12.30
N LEU A 192 -4.02 7.25 13.27
CA LEU A 192 -3.05 6.37 13.93
C LEU A 192 -3.73 5.20 14.68
N ARG A 193 -4.85 5.46 15.37
CA ARG A 193 -5.59 4.41 16.10
C ARG A 193 -6.19 3.37 15.14
N GLY A 194 -6.70 3.85 13.99
CA GLY A 194 -7.24 2.96 12.96
C GLY A 194 -6.18 2.05 12.38
N LEU A 195 -4.99 2.59 12.09
CA LEU A 195 -3.89 1.79 11.54
C LEU A 195 -3.37 0.76 12.54
N GLU A 196 -3.24 1.12 13.84
CA GLU A 196 -2.87 0.15 14.87
C GLU A 196 -3.91 -0.96 15.04
N SER A 197 -5.20 -0.62 14.97
CA SER A 197 -6.28 -1.61 14.99
C SER A 197 -6.19 -2.56 13.78
N THR A 198 -5.95 -2.01 12.60
CA THR A 198 -5.72 -2.78 11.38
C THR A 198 -4.52 -3.70 11.50
N LEU A 199 -3.35 -3.19 11.92
CA LEU A 199 -2.15 -4.00 12.11
C LEU A 199 -2.38 -5.14 13.12
N THR A 200 -3.11 -4.86 14.20
CA THR A 200 -3.47 -5.87 15.21
C THR A 200 -4.37 -6.96 14.61
N MET A 201 -5.37 -6.57 13.85
CA MET A 201 -6.28 -7.50 13.15
C MET A 201 -5.51 -8.35 12.12
N LEU A 202 -4.61 -7.75 11.35
CA LEU A 202 -3.79 -8.45 10.37
C LEU A 202 -2.78 -9.40 11.04
N ALA A 203 -2.16 -8.99 12.15
CA ALA A 203 -1.27 -9.85 12.92
C ALA A 203 -1.99 -11.07 13.55
N ALA A 204 -3.26 -10.91 13.92
CA ALA A 204 -4.08 -12.01 14.45
C ALA A 204 -4.39 -13.11 13.41
N LEU A 205 -4.18 -12.86 12.11
CA LEU A 205 -4.24 -13.89 11.06
C LEU A 205 -3.04 -14.85 11.13
N ASP A 206 -2.02 -14.52 11.91
CA ASP A 206 -0.80 -15.30 12.13
C ASP A 206 -0.12 -15.70 10.80
N PRO A 207 0.23 -14.72 9.93
CA PRO A 207 0.85 -14.99 8.64
C PRO A 207 2.28 -15.50 8.80
N ASP A 208 2.71 -16.40 7.90
CA ASP A 208 4.12 -16.80 7.75
C ASP A 208 4.87 -15.83 6.83
N VAL A 209 4.16 -15.22 5.88
CA VAL A 209 4.68 -14.26 4.89
C VAL A 209 3.81 -13.02 4.86
N VAL A 210 4.44 -11.85 4.90
CA VAL A 210 3.79 -10.55 4.72
C VAL A 210 4.46 -9.81 3.56
N LEU A 211 3.68 -9.45 2.56
CA LEU A 211 4.12 -8.63 1.42
C LEU A 211 3.52 -7.24 1.54
N ALA A 212 4.37 -6.24 1.67
CA ALA A 212 4.02 -4.82 1.65
C ALA A 212 4.39 -4.21 0.29
N CYS A 213 3.67 -3.19 -0.16
CA CYS A 213 3.96 -2.54 -1.44
C CYS A 213 5.24 -1.70 -1.39
N HIS A 214 5.72 -1.35 -0.20
CA HIS A 214 6.97 -0.61 -0.01
C HIS A 214 7.90 -1.32 0.98
N GLY A 215 9.22 -1.19 0.73
CA GLY A 215 10.27 -1.69 1.62
C GLY A 215 10.81 -3.09 1.34
N GLY A 216 10.24 -3.83 0.38
CA GLY A 216 10.83 -5.04 -0.20
C GLY A 216 11.08 -6.20 0.77
N THR A 217 10.31 -6.33 1.86
CA THR A 217 10.41 -7.43 2.83
C THR A 217 9.32 -8.48 2.61
N THR A 218 9.59 -9.72 3.05
CA THR A 218 8.62 -10.81 3.11
C THR A 218 8.37 -11.30 4.53
N SER A 219 8.97 -10.64 5.52
CA SER A 219 8.94 -11.08 6.92
C SER A 219 7.61 -10.79 7.60
N ALA A 220 7.02 -11.78 8.24
CA ALA A 220 5.84 -11.62 9.08
C ALA A 220 6.10 -10.68 10.29
N SER A 221 7.36 -10.56 10.75
CA SER A 221 7.73 -9.64 11.82
C SER A 221 7.50 -8.17 11.46
N LEU A 222 7.24 -7.84 10.18
CA LEU A 222 6.89 -6.49 9.76
C LEU A 222 5.70 -5.93 10.55
N LEU A 223 4.64 -6.73 10.75
CA LEU A 223 3.44 -6.29 11.47
C LEU A 223 3.75 -5.92 12.93
N THR A 224 4.52 -6.78 13.63
CA THR A 224 4.92 -6.52 15.03
C THR A 224 5.89 -5.37 15.13
N SER A 225 6.80 -5.20 14.17
CA SER A 225 7.73 -4.07 14.10
C SER A 225 6.97 -2.74 13.91
N ASN A 226 5.98 -2.70 13.01
CA ASN A 226 5.15 -1.52 12.81
C ASN A 226 4.30 -1.20 14.05
N LEU A 227 3.72 -2.21 14.72
CA LEU A 227 3.01 -2.02 15.98
C LEU A 227 3.93 -1.45 17.08
N ALA A 228 5.16 -1.97 17.23
CA ALA A 228 6.14 -1.46 18.17
C ALA A 228 6.52 0.00 17.87
N TYR A 229 6.68 0.35 16.57
CA TYR A 229 6.93 1.72 16.16
C TYR A 229 5.79 2.66 16.60
N PHE A 230 4.53 2.34 16.33
CA PHE A 230 3.39 3.18 16.71
C PHE A 230 3.21 3.26 18.23
N ALA A 231 3.47 2.19 18.96
CA ALA A 231 3.48 2.22 20.44
C ALA A 231 4.51 3.24 20.96
N GLN A 232 5.70 3.31 20.36
CA GLN A 232 6.72 4.31 20.71
C GLN A 232 6.31 5.73 20.30
N VAL A 233 5.74 5.92 19.10
CA VAL A 233 5.21 7.23 18.67
C VAL A 233 4.24 7.77 19.72
N ARG A 234 3.28 6.94 20.18
CA ARG A 234 2.31 7.36 21.21
C ARG A 234 2.96 7.61 22.58
N ALA A 235 3.89 6.75 22.98
CA ALA A 235 4.58 6.92 24.28
C ALA A 235 5.39 8.24 24.33
N LYS A 236 6.15 8.52 23.27
CA LYS A 236 6.94 9.74 23.13
C LYS A 236 6.07 11.00 23.03
N ALA A 237 5.00 10.95 22.22
CA ALA A 237 4.03 12.04 22.11
C ALA A 237 3.38 12.34 23.48
N ARG A 238 2.95 11.30 24.22
CA ARG A 238 2.36 11.45 25.57
C ARG A 238 3.33 12.07 26.54
N ALA A 239 4.59 11.61 26.57
CA ALA A 239 5.62 12.18 27.45
C ALA A 239 5.87 13.66 27.15
N ALA A 240 6.00 14.02 25.86
CA ALA A 240 6.16 15.40 25.44
C ALA A 240 4.95 16.27 25.83
N PHE A 241 3.73 15.78 25.60
CA PHE A 241 2.49 16.48 25.93
C PHE A 241 2.37 16.74 27.44
N THR A 242 2.69 15.73 28.28
CA THR A 242 2.70 15.87 29.74
C THR A 242 3.76 16.88 30.23
N ALA A 243 4.87 17.02 29.52
CA ALA A 243 5.91 18.02 29.80
C ALA A 243 5.58 19.43 29.26
N GLY A 244 4.35 19.68 28.80
CA GLY A 244 3.91 20.96 28.26
C GLY A 244 4.12 21.16 26.75
N GLY A 245 4.44 20.07 26.03
CA GLY A 245 4.55 20.07 24.57
C GLY A 245 3.20 20.32 23.91
N LEU A 246 3.20 21.09 22.81
CA LEU A 246 2.03 21.43 22.03
C LEU A 246 1.98 20.59 20.74
N PRO A 247 0.82 20.52 20.04
CA PRO A 247 0.70 19.85 18.74
C PRO A 247 1.72 20.33 17.68
N ASN A 248 2.25 21.54 17.82
CA ASN A 248 3.25 22.14 16.95
C ASN A 248 4.70 21.98 17.45
N SER A 249 4.94 21.19 18.51
CA SER A 249 6.30 20.89 18.95
C SER A 249 7.16 20.34 17.83
N GLU A 250 8.46 20.63 17.86
CA GLU A 250 9.41 20.06 16.89
C GLU A 250 9.45 18.54 17.01
N VAL A 251 9.15 17.82 15.94
CA VAL A 251 9.07 16.36 15.93
C VAL A 251 10.38 15.72 16.38
N GLU A 252 11.54 16.25 15.94
CA GLU A 252 12.86 15.75 16.33
C GLU A 252 13.11 15.82 17.84
N THR A 253 12.47 16.74 18.55
CA THR A 253 12.57 16.84 20.02
C THR A 253 11.62 15.87 20.74
N VAL A 254 10.53 15.48 20.10
CA VAL A 254 9.54 14.52 20.62
C VAL A 254 10.01 13.10 20.39
N PHE A 255 10.34 12.77 19.16
CA PHE A 255 10.86 11.47 18.75
C PHE A 255 11.68 11.64 17.47
N ALA A 256 13.00 11.54 17.58
CA ALA A 256 13.90 11.74 16.45
C ALA A 256 13.73 10.63 15.41
N PHE A 257 13.81 10.98 14.13
CA PHE A 257 13.66 10.04 13.02
C PHE A 257 14.70 8.91 13.08
N GLU A 258 15.96 9.23 13.40
CA GLU A 258 17.03 8.22 13.53
C GLU A 258 16.77 7.24 14.69
N ASP A 259 16.10 7.68 15.77
CA ASP A 259 15.70 6.79 16.87
C ASP A 259 14.59 5.84 16.44
N ALA A 260 13.64 6.35 15.64
CA ALA A 260 12.58 5.53 15.05
C ALA A 260 13.15 4.46 14.12
N LEU A 261 14.13 4.80 13.29
CA LEU A 261 14.78 3.84 12.39
C LEU A 261 15.58 2.78 13.17
N ARG A 262 16.31 3.18 14.22
CA ARG A 262 17.02 2.22 15.10
C ARG A 262 16.06 1.23 15.76
N LEU A 263 14.89 1.68 16.18
CA LEU A 263 13.88 0.80 16.77
C LEU A 263 13.45 -0.33 15.81
N VAL A 264 13.37 -0.05 14.52
CA VAL A 264 12.99 -1.05 13.51
C VAL A 264 14.20 -1.71 12.81
N GLY A 265 15.41 -1.49 13.34
CA GLY A 265 16.63 -2.17 12.92
C GLY A 265 17.25 -1.66 11.60
N THR A 266 17.06 -0.36 11.29
CA THR A 266 17.60 0.25 10.08
C THR A 266 18.22 1.64 10.34
N ASP A 267 18.65 2.32 9.29
CA ASP A 267 19.20 3.68 9.32
C ASP A 267 18.77 4.47 8.06
N SER A 268 18.95 5.80 8.10
CA SER A 268 18.53 6.71 7.02
C SER A 268 19.23 6.50 5.67
N LYS A 269 20.31 5.75 5.61
CA LYS A 269 21.01 5.41 4.35
C LYS A 269 20.34 4.25 3.61
N ARG A 270 19.50 3.49 4.30
CA ARG A 270 18.85 2.28 3.79
C ARG A 270 17.37 2.46 3.47
N VAL A 271 16.82 3.65 3.74
CA VAL A 271 15.40 3.94 3.53
C VAL A 271 15.20 5.15 2.63
N ALA A 272 14.11 5.18 1.90
CA ALA A 272 13.78 6.31 1.05
C ALA A 272 13.56 7.60 1.89
N ALA A 273 13.97 8.73 1.33
CA ALA A 273 13.94 10.03 2.04
C ALA A 273 12.52 10.44 2.50
N PHE A 274 11.48 10.00 1.79
CA PHE A 274 10.10 10.33 2.13
C PHE A 274 9.63 9.75 3.47
N TYR A 275 10.26 8.69 3.99
CA TYR A 275 9.91 8.13 5.31
C TYR A 275 10.12 9.10 6.47
N ARG A 276 10.98 10.12 6.30
CA ARG A 276 11.08 11.21 7.28
C ARG A 276 9.74 11.96 7.38
N SER A 277 9.11 12.27 6.26
CA SER A 277 7.80 12.95 6.27
C SER A 277 6.69 12.08 6.84
N PHE A 278 6.73 10.76 6.62
CA PHE A 278 5.81 9.80 7.23
C PHE A 278 5.96 9.81 8.75
N HIS A 279 7.19 9.73 9.23
CA HIS A 279 7.48 9.80 10.66
C HIS A 279 6.97 11.11 11.29
N GLU A 280 7.27 12.24 10.67
CA GLU A 280 6.79 13.54 11.13
C GLU A 280 5.26 13.60 11.17
N GLY A 281 4.60 13.09 10.13
CA GLY A 281 3.14 12.98 10.05
C GLY A 281 2.56 12.15 11.19
N ASN A 282 3.16 11.00 11.48
CA ASN A 282 2.74 10.06 12.53
C ASN A 282 2.89 10.69 13.93
N VAL A 283 4.03 11.32 14.22
CA VAL A 283 4.25 12.00 15.52
C VAL A 283 3.27 13.17 15.70
N ARG A 284 3.06 13.98 14.65
CA ARG A 284 2.07 15.08 14.71
C ARG A 284 0.64 14.57 14.88
N ALA A 285 0.29 13.44 14.26
CA ALA A 285 -1.02 12.81 14.47
C ALA A 285 -1.21 12.41 15.94
N ALA A 286 -0.21 11.77 16.54
CA ALA A 286 -0.27 11.37 17.94
C ALA A 286 -0.41 12.57 18.90
N LEU A 287 0.29 13.68 18.63
CA LEU A 287 0.18 14.90 19.43
C LEU A 287 -1.20 15.56 19.28
N ARG A 288 -1.77 15.58 18.07
CA ARG A 288 -3.14 16.09 17.84
C ARG A 288 -4.19 15.24 18.56
N ASP A 289 -4.07 13.92 18.52
CA ASP A 289 -5.00 13.01 19.22
C ASP A 289 -5.02 13.27 20.73
N LEU A 290 -3.86 13.58 21.33
CA LEU A 290 -3.76 13.91 22.75
C LEU A 290 -4.34 15.29 23.09
N ALA A 291 -4.29 16.24 22.16
CA ALA A 291 -4.85 17.57 22.37
C ALA A 291 -6.40 17.63 22.19
N ALA A 292 -6.95 16.67 21.49
CA ALA A 292 -8.39 16.59 21.21
C ALA A 292 -9.19 15.81 22.26
N GLY A 293 -8.52 15.08 23.14
CA GLY A 293 -9.22 14.28 24.11
C GLY A 293 -8.66 13.62 25.22
#